data_5bd2e943dbc560648699f006942fb3d1
#
_entry.id   5bd2e943dbc560648699f006942fb3d1
#
_cell.length_a   1.000
_cell.length_b   1.000
_cell.length_c   1.000
_cell.angle_alpha   90.00
_cell.angle_beta   90.00
_cell.angle_gamma   90.00
#
_symmetry.space_group_name_H-M   'P 1'
#
loop_
_entity.id
_entity.type
_entity.pdbx_description
1 polymer ?
#
loop_
_entity_poly.entity_id
_entity_poly.type
_entity_poly.pdbx_seq_one_letter_code
_entity_poly.pdbx_strand_id
1 'polypeptide(L)'
;KRANGEGSIWQRANKTWVGQVSYEDPITGQSSRKSVSGKTKQEVLKKMRDLENAKDVGRLADNGKLTLGEWIDRWLEVYKKPNIKYSTWHSYQQLADLHIKPALGKKSLDRLRANEIQALYNKMAESGRIMEKKGKQTLKEDQPKGLSSQTIRNCHNVLRGALNQAYKEALIRWNPITAVELPPLKHREIQPLTGEQVQYFLKAIEDHELYPIIFTDLGTGLRRGELLGLEWPVVDLEARTARITQSLILVGGELYLQDDVKTKA
;
A
#
# COMPACT_ATOMS: atom_id res chain seq x y z
N LYS A 1 23.95 -43.48 14.97
CA LYS A 1 24.04 -42.43 13.96
C LYS A 1 22.67 -41.74 13.90
N ARG A 2 22.61 -40.39 14.10
CA ARG A 2 21.37 -39.64 13.93
C ARG A 2 21.07 -39.48 12.44
N ALA A 3 19.79 -39.44 12.08
CA ALA A 3 19.38 -39.25 10.70
C ALA A 3 19.80 -37.83 10.18
N ASN A 4 20.12 -37.71 8.89
CA ASN A 4 20.42 -36.45 8.25
C ASN A 4 19.18 -35.53 8.34
N GLY A 5 19.31 -34.39 9.05
CA GLY A 5 18.22 -33.44 9.24
C GLY A 5 17.83 -33.19 10.69
N GLU A 6 18.15 -34.11 11.61
CA GLU A 6 18.02 -33.86 13.05
C GLU A 6 19.11 -32.87 13.49
N GLY A 7 18.70 -31.70 14.02
CA GLY A 7 19.62 -30.69 14.50
C GLY A 7 20.67 -31.21 15.49
N SER A 8 21.76 -30.48 15.64
CA SER A 8 22.84 -30.84 16.58
C SER A 8 22.63 -30.13 17.91
N ILE A 9 22.95 -30.84 19.01
CA ILE A 9 22.94 -30.29 20.37
C ILE A 9 24.26 -30.61 21.07
N TRP A 10 24.88 -29.61 21.71
CA TRP A 10 26.13 -29.73 22.46
C TRP A 10 26.15 -28.77 23.64
N GLN A 11 27.08 -28.98 24.56
CA GLN A 11 27.33 -28.12 25.72
C GLN A 11 28.62 -27.32 25.49
N ARG A 12 28.54 -26.00 25.68
CA ARG A 12 29.73 -25.15 25.66
C ARG A 12 30.54 -25.27 26.96
N ALA A 13 31.80 -24.82 26.95
CA ALA A 13 32.68 -24.82 28.13
C ALA A 13 32.08 -24.07 29.34
N ASN A 14 31.24 -23.04 29.09
CA ASN A 14 30.51 -22.30 30.12
C ASN A 14 29.22 -23.00 30.62
N LYS A 15 29.11 -24.32 30.42
CA LYS A 15 27.97 -25.16 30.82
C LYS A 15 26.63 -24.80 30.17
N THR A 16 26.58 -23.87 29.19
CA THR A 16 25.37 -23.55 28.44
C THR A 16 25.14 -24.58 27.33
N TRP A 17 23.94 -25.13 27.27
CA TRP A 17 23.53 -26.02 26.18
C TRP A 17 23.17 -25.20 24.93
N VAL A 18 23.57 -25.67 23.76
CA VAL A 18 23.28 -25.07 22.47
C VAL A 18 22.73 -26.13 21.53
N GLY A 19 21.65 -25.79 20.85
CA GLY A 19 21.05 -26.57 19.78
C GLY A 19 21.08 -25.81 18.46
N GLN A 20 21.22 -26.50 17.34
CA GLN A 20 21.26 -25.92 16.01
C GLN A 20 20.38 -26.72 15.05
N VAL A 21 19.54 -26.01 14.29
CA VAL A 21 18.67 -26.57 13.25
C VAL A 21 19.05 -25.94 11.92
N SER A 22 19.25 -26.76 10.88
CA SER A 22 19.50 -26.30 9.51
C SER A 22 18.18 -26.21 8.75
N TYR A 23 18.04 -25.15 7.92
CA TYR A 23 16.89 -24.96 7.06
C TYR A 23 17.32 -24.32 5.75
N GLU A 24 16.55 -24.53 4.69
CA GLU A 24 16.71 -23.76 3.45
C GLU A 24 15.84 -22.52 3.52
N ASP A 25 16.42 -21.37 3.16
CA ASP A 25 15.66 -20.13 3.03
C ASP A 25 14.77 -20.24 1.79
N PRO A 26 13.46 -20.21 1.94
CA PRO A 26 12.52 -20.38 0.82
C PRO A 26 12.57 -19.19 -0.17
N ILE A 27 13.25 -18.11 0.18
CA ILE A 27 13.39 -16.90 -0.66
C ILE A 27 14.68 -16.96 -1.49
N THR A 28 15.79 -17.36 -0.87
CA THR A 28 17.11 -17.34 -1.50
C THR A 28 17.58 -18.72 -1.95
N GLY A 29 16.92 -19.80 -1.51
CA GLY A 29 17.35 -21.18 -1.74
C GLY A 29 18.66 -21.55 -1.01
N GLN A 30 19.20 -20.66 -0.16
CA GLN A 30 20.43 -20.91 0.56
C GLN A 30 20.18 -21.67 1.87
N SER A 31 21.09 -22.62 2.17
CA SER A 31 21.06 -23.34 3.46
C SER A 31 21.55 -22.42 4.58
N SER A 32 20.71 -22.19 5.56
CA SER A 32 20.98 -21.38 6.75
C SER A 32 20.85 -22.20 8.02
N ARG A 33 21.47 -21.74 9.12
CA ARG A 33 21.44 -22.43 10.42
C ARG A 33 20.96 -21.50 11.52
N LYS A 34 19.98 -21.95 12.31
CA LYS A 34 19.48 -21.22 13.46
C LYS A 34 19.88 -21.93 14.76
N SER A 35 20.45 -21.18 15.71
CA SER A 35 20.93 -21.71 16.99
C SER A 35 20.03 -21.23 18.14
N VAL A 36 19.77 -22.12 19.09
CA VAL A 36 19.11 -21.81 20.36
C VAL A 36 19.99 -22.21 21.52
N SER A 37 19.91 -21.49 22.62
CA SER A 37 20.66 -21.81 23.83
C SER A 37 19.77 -21.82 25.07
N GLY A 38 20.21 -22.54 26.09
CA GLY A 38 19.49 -22.67 27.36
C GLY A 38 20.38 -23.20 28.47
N LYS A 39 19.91 -23.11 29.72
CA LYS A 39 20.65 -23.60 30.90
C LYS A 39 20.56 -25.14 31.01
N THR A 40 19.51 -25.72 30.48
CA THR A 40 19.31 -27.18 30.54
C THR A 40 19.15 -27.78 29.14
N LYS A 41 19.51 -29.07 29.00
CA LYS A 41 19.33 -29.82 27.76
C LYS A 41 17.87 -29.91 27.33
N GLN A 42 16.96 -30.05 28.30
CA GLN A 42 15.51 -30.15 28.05
C GLN A 42 14.94 -28.82 27.52
N GLU A 43 15.37 -27.71 28.05
CA GLU A 43 14.98 -26.36 27.56
C GLU A 43 15.40 -26.19 26.09
N VAL A 44 16.63 -26.59 25.75
CA VAL A 44 17.14 -26.47 24.37
C VAL A 44 16.40 -27.41 23.43
N LEU A 45 16.10 -28.63 23.86
CA LEU A 45 15.31 -29.58 23.07
C LEU A 45 13.89 -29.05 22.77
N LYS A 46 13.24 -28.42 23.76
CA LYS A 46 11.94 -27.79 23.57
C LYS A 46 12.04 -26.67 22.54
N LYS A 47 13.02 -25.77 22.67
CA LYS A 47 13.26 -24.69 21.72
C LYS A 47 13.62 -25.18 20.31
N MET A 48 14.34 -26.32 20.20
CA MET A 48 14.64 -26.94 18.90
C MET A 48 13.38 -27.51 18.24
N ARG A 49 12.50 -28.19 18.99
CA ARG A 49 11.20 -28.68 18.47
C ARG A 49 10.34 -27.50 17.99
N ASP A 50 10.32 -26.39 18.72
CA ASP A 50 9.61 -25.18 18.30
C ASP A 50 10.18 -24.61 16.99
N LEU A 51 11.51 -24.72 16.79
CA LEU A 51 12.17 -24.33 15.53
C LEU A 51 11.87 -25.33 14.40
N GLU A 52 11.85 -26.64 14.67
CA GLU A 52 11.51 -27.66 13.69
C GLU A 52 10.06 -27.54 13.23
N ASN A 53 9.14 -27.35 14.17
CA ASN A 53 7.74 -27.05 13.85
C ASN A 53 7.60 -25.76 13.04
N ALA A 54 8.43 -24.75 13.31
CA ALA A 54 8.46 -23.52 12.54
C ALA A 54 9.08 -23.71 11.14
N LYS A 55 10.00 -24.66 10.96
CA LYS A 55 10.55 -25.08 9.67
C LYS A 55 9.49 -25.75 8.80
N ASP A 56 8.77 -26.71 9.36
CA ASP A 56 7.74 -27.48 8.65
C ASP A 56 6.57 -26.61 8.15
N VAL A 57 6.35 -25.48 8.81
CA VAL A 57 5.33 -24.47 8.43
C VAL A 57 5.94 -23.32 7.60
N GLY A 58 7.19 -23.47 7.11
CA GLY A 58 7.86 -22.41 6.33
C GLY A 58 8.23 -21.15 7.13
N ARG A 59 8.16 -21.20 8.47
CA ARG A 59 8.36 -20.05 9.38
C ARG A 59 9.81 -19.76 9.75
N LEU A 60 10.77 -20.56 9.25
CA LEU A 60 12.19 -20.43 9.60
C LEU A 60 13.00 -19.54 8.70
N ALA A 61 12.42 -19.04 7.61
CA ALA A 61 13.05 -17.95 6.85
C ALA A 61 13.51 -16.87 7.83
N ASP A 62 14.69 -16.30 7.59
CA ASP A 62 15.31 -15.31 8.49
C ASP A 62 14.52 -13.99 8.45
N ASN A 63 13.24 -14.09 8.84
CA ASN A 63 12.27 -12.96 8.84
C ASN A 63 12.70 -11.84 9.79
N GLY A 64 13.68 -12.09 10.65
CA GLY A 64 14.27 -11.08 11.52
C GLY A 64 15.05 -10.00 10.78
N LYS A 65 15.39 -10.22 9.52
CA LYS A 65 16.08 -9.26 8.65
C LYS A 65 15.16 -8.55 7.68
N LEU A 66 13.98 -9.13 7.34
CA LEU A 66 13.04 -8.52 6.41
C LEU A 66 12.38 -7.30 7.06
N THR A 67 12.61 -6.15 6.48
CA THR A 67 12.01 -4.89 6.94
C THR A 67 10.60 -4.70 6.36
N LEU A 68 9.79 -3.86 7.00
CA LEU A 68 8.47 -3.51 6.49
C LEU A 68 8.56 -2.86 5.10
N GLY A 69 9.57 -2.01 4.87
CA GLY A 69 9.75 -1.33 3.59
C GLY A 69 10.03 -2.32 2.45
N GLU A 70 11.00 -3.23 2.65
CA GLU A 70 11.32 -4.29 1.68
C GLU A 70 10.12 -5.20 1.41
N TRP A 71 9.35 -5.52 2.45
CA TRP A 71 8.15 -6.31 2.28
C TRP A 71 7.06 -5.59 1.48
N ILE A 72 6.81 -4.30 1.75
CA ILE A 72 5.84 -3.50 0.98
C ILE A 72 6.23 -3.45 -0.50
N ASP A 73 7.52 -3.22 -0.81
CA ASP A 73 8.00 -3.19 -2.19
C ASP A 73 7.75 -4.52 -2.90
N ARG A 74 8.12 -5.61 -2.25
CA ARG A 74 7.89 -6.96 -2.76
C ARG A 74 6.40 -7.25 -2.95
N TRP A 75 5.56 -6.89 -1.98
CA TRP A 75 4.11 -7.07 -2.05
C TRP A 75 3.49 -6.27 -3.20
N LEU A 76 3.92 -5.03 -3.39
CA LEU A 76 3.45 -4.19 -4.50
C LEU A 76 3.84 -4.79 -5.86
N GLU A 77 5.07 -5.25 -6.02
CA GLU A 77 5.57 -5.76 -7.29
C GLU A 77 4.99 -7.14 -7.62
N VAL A 78 5.00 -8.07 -6.66
CA VAL A 78 4.63 -9.47 -6.90
C VAL A 78 3.11 -9.67 -6.84
N TYR A 79 2.42 -9.07 -5.87
CA TYR A 79 1.00 -9.38 -5.63
C TYR A 79 0.05 -8.31 -6.17
N LYS A 80 0.49 -7.06 -6.28
CA LYS A 80 -0.41 -5.97 -6.68
C LYS A 80 -0.27 -5.59 -8.13
N LYS A 81 0.91 -5.36 -8.60
CA LYS A 81 1.18 -4.90 -9.98
C LYS A 81 0.49 -5.76 -11.06
N PRO A 82 0.48 -7.11 -10.98
CA PRO A 82 -0.22 -7.93 -11.98
C PRO A 82 -1.76 -7.86 -11.87
N ASN A 83 -2.31 -7.46 -10.72
CA ASN A 83 -3.72 -7.65 -10.39
C ASN A 83 -4.52 -6.34 -10.26
N ILE A 84 -3.87 -5.18 -10.35
CA ILE A 84 -4.53 -3.87 -10.23
C ILE A 84 -4.09 -2.95 -11.36
N LYS A 85 -4.91 -1.92 -11.64
CA LYS A 85 -4.58 -0.91 -12.64
C LYS A 85 -3.30 -0.16 -12.27
N TYR A 86 -2.50 0.20 -13.26
CA TYR A 86 -1.23 0.93 -13.06
C TYR A 86 -1.38 2.19 -12.21
N SER A 87 -2.45 2.97 -12.43
CA SER A 87 -2.74 4.16 -11.63
C SER A 87 -2.95 3.85 -10.13
N THR A 88 -3.60 2.72 -9.83
CA THR A 88 -3.81 2.28 -8.43
C THR A 88 -2.50 1.80 -7.82
N TRP A 89 -1.72 1.00 -8.57
CA TRP A 89 -0.40 0.53 -8.13
C TRP A 89 0.53 1.70 -7.84
N HIS A 90 0.61 2.69 -8.75
CA HIS A 90 1.42 3.89 -8.58
C HIS A 90 0.98 4.72 -7.34
N SER A 91 -0.33 4.87 -7.14
CA SER A 91 -0.86 5.54 -5.94
C SER A 91 -0.49 4.81 -4.65
N TYR A 92 -0.52 3.48 -4.63
CA TYR A 92 -0.09 2.68 -3.48
C TYR A 92 1.41 2.85 -3.21
N GLN A 93 2.22 2.85 -4.26
CA GLN A 93 3.66 3.09 -4.16
C GLN A 93 3.94 4.48 -3.59
N GLN A 94 3.30 5.52 -4.10
CA GLN A 94 3.45 6.88 -3.57
C GLN A 94 3.07 6.98 -2.09
N LEU A 95 1.94 6.40 -1.69
CA LEU A 95 1.53 6.39 -0.27
C LEU A 95 2.55 5.67 0.61
N ALA A 96 3.10 4.55 0.13
CA ALA A 96 4.14 3.82 0.84
C ALA A 96 5.43 4.64 0.98
N ASP A 97 5.92 5.21 -0.12
CA ASP A 97 7.20 5.92 -0.17
C ASP A 97 7.16 7.26 0.59
N LEU A 98 6.05 8.00 0.49
CA LEU A 98 5.94 9.30 1.12
C LEU A 98 5.58 9.22 2.61
N HIS A 99 4.75 8.26 3.03
CA HIS A 99 4.15 8.30 4.36
C HIS A 99 4.52 7.11 5.24
N ILE A 100 4.63 5.91 4.68
CA ILE A 100 4.82 4.68 5.48
C ILE A 100 6.30 4.38 5.69
N LYS A 101 7.06 4.25 4.59
CA LYS A 101 8.47 3.85 4.63
C LYS A 101 9.38 4.81 5.41
N PRO A 102 9.21 6.16 5.34
CA PRO A 102 10.05 7.06 6.12
C PRO A 102 9.92 6.86 7.63
N ALA A 103 8.74 6.43 8.10
CA ALA A 103 8.48 6.25 9.53
C ALA A 103 8.71 4.81 10.01
N LEU A 104 8.25 3.82 9.26
CA LEU A 104 8.21 2.42 9.69
C LEU A 104 9.04 1.49 8.80
N GLY A 105 9.51 1.95 7.63
CA GLY A 105 10.14 1.09 6.62
C GLY A 105 11.38 0.34 7.10
N LYS A 106 12.18 0.92 7.99
CA LYS A 106 13.39 0.30 8.56
C LYS A 106 13.10 -0.71 9.67
N LYS A 107 11.84 -0.82 10.12
CA LYS A 107 11.48 -1.77 11.19
C LYS A 107 11.40 -3.17 10.65
N SER A 108 11.89 -4.12 11.46
CA SER A 108 11.72 -5.55 11.18
C SER A 108 10.23 -5.90 11.20
N LEU A 109 9.80 -6.62 10.16
CA LEU A 109 8.38 -6.94 9.92
C LEU A 109 7.78 -7.75 11.09
N ASP A 110 8.54 -8.66 11.67
CA ASP A 110 8.12 -9.52 12.80
C ASP A 110 8.00 -8.77 14.13
N ARG A 111 8.63 -7.58 14.24
CA ARG A 111 8.64 -6.75 15.46
C ARG A 111 7.70 -5.56 15.39
N LEU A 112 7.00 -5.37 14.29
CA LEU A 112 6.06 -4.26 14.13
C LEU A 112 4.89 -4.42 15.11
N ARG A 113 4.56 -3.35 15.84
CA ARG A 113 3.49 -3.31 16.84
C ARG A 113 2.36 -2.36 16.44
N ALA A 114 1.15 -2.64 16.90
CA ALA A 114 -0.03 -1.82 16.62
C ALA A 114 0.11 -0.36 17.10
N ASN A 115 0.71 -0.14 18.29
CA ASN A 115 0.94 1.20 18.82
C ASN A 115 1.85 2.06 17.94
N GLU A 116 2.78 1.44 17.19
CA GLU A 116 3.68 2.16 16.27
C GLU A 116 2.94 2.60 15.01
N ILE A 117 2.03 1.76 14.52
CA ILE A 117 1.15 2.10 13.41
C ILE A 117 0.17 3.20 13.84
N GLN A 118 -0.39 3.10 15.06
CA GLN A 118 -1.27 4.12 15.62
C GLN A 118 -0.56 5.46 15.78
N ALA A 119 0.67 5.46 16.30
CA ALA A 119 1.48 6.66 16.43
C ALA A 119 1.77 7.31 15.07
N LEU A 120 2.00 6.50 14.02
CA LEU A 120 2.12 7.01 12.66
C LEU A 120 0.85 7.73 12.19
N TYR A 121 -0.34 7.16 12.42
CA TYR A 121 -1.60 7.78 12.00
C TYR A 121 -1.87 9.08 12.77
N ASN A 122 -1.59 9.11 14.05
CA ASN A 122 -1.72 10.33 14.86
C ASN A 122 -0.78 11.43 14.33
N LYS A 123 0.48 11.10 14.06
CA LYS A 123 1.45 12.04 13.46
C LYS A 123 1.02 12.51 12.07
N MET A 124 0.47 11.63 11.25
CA MET A 124 -0.08 12.00 9.94
C MET A 124 -1.23 12.99 10.07
N ALA A 125 -2.11 12.81 11.06
CA ALA A 125 -3.23 13.70 11.32
C ALA A 125 -2.79 15.09 11.80
N GLU A 126 -1.70 15.18 12.54
CA GLU A 126 -1.18 16.44 13.12
C GLU A 126 -0.28 17.21 12.12
N SER A 127 0.64 16.51 11.47
CA SER A 127 1.74 17.15 10.72
C SER A 127 2.23 16.34 9.51
N GLY A 128 1.39 15.47 8.95
CA GLY A 128 1.78 14.53 7.90
C GLY A 128 1.89 15.11 6.49
N ARG A 129 1.58 16.38 6.27
CA ARG A 129 1.60 17.00 4.95
C ARG A 129 3.04 17.22 4.50
N ILE A 130 3.47 16.49 3.48
CA ILE A 130 4.78 16.64 2.88
C ILE A 130 4.70 17.75 1.83
N MET A 131 5.53 18.77 2.02
CA MET A 131 5.69 19.87 1.07
C MET A 131 6.78 19.47 0.09
N GLU A 132 6.44 19.22 -1.16
CA GLU A 132 7.46 19.19 -2.21
C GLU A 132 8.04 20.60 -2.37
N LYS A 133 9.37 20.72 -2.26
CA LYS A 133 10.10 21.96 -2.49
C LYS A 133 10.19 22.34 -4.00
N LYS A 134 9.18 22.01 -4.80
CA LYS A 134 9.10 22.46 -6.19
C LYS A 134 8.40 23.82 -6.26
N GLY A 135 9.22 24.87 -6.22
CA GLY A 135 8.81 26.25 -6.46
C GLY A 135 8.01 26.85 -5.30
N LYS A 136 8.49 27.93 -4.73
CA LYS A 136 7.95 28.94 -3.78
C LYS A 136 6.43 28.94 -3.43
N GLN A 137 5.75 27.82 -3.35
CA GLN A 137 4.46 27.74 -2.69
C GLN A 137 4.67 27.39 -1.21
N THR A 138 4.95 28.42 -0.43
CA THR A 138 4.75 28.37 1.02
C THR A 138 3.28 28.03 1.28
N LEU A 139 3.01 27.09 2.20
CA LEU A 139 1.65 26.93 2.72
C LEU A 139 1.16 28.33 3.13
N LYS A 140 -0.03 28.70 2.67
CA LYS A 140 -0.75 29.81 3.30
C LYS A 140 -0.90 29.43 4.78
N GLU A 141 -0.66 30.37 5.69
CA GLU A 141 -0.68 30.12 7.14
C GLU A 141 -1.94 29.40 7.63
N ASP A 142 -3.05 29.50 6.91
CA ASP A 142 -4.34 28.87 7.19
C ASP A 142 -4.50 27.42 6.70
N GLN A 143 -3.47 26.81 6.07
CA GLN A 143 -3.64 25.44 5.57
C GLN A 143 -3.30 24.42 6.66
N PRO A 144 -4.15 23.39 6.85
CA PRO A 144 -3.90 22.35 7.85
C PRO A 144 -2.59 21.61 7.55
N LYS A 145 -1.72 21.49 8.56
CA LYS A 145 -0.44 20.76 8.46
C LYS A 145 -0.62 19.25 8.40
N GLY A 146 -1.76 18.73 8.85
CA GLY A 146 -2.10 17.32 8.87
C GLY A 146 -2.68 16.81 7.55
N LEU A 147 -2.66 15.50 7.38
CA LEU A 147 -3.33 14.81 6.29
C LEU A 147 -4.82 14.62 6.56
N SER A 148 -5.60 14.54 5.48
CA SER A 148 -7.02 14.21 5.59
C SER A 148 -7.22 12.77 6.13
N SER A 149 -8.34 12.55 6.85
CA SER A 149 -8.73 11.21 7.31
C SER A 149 -8.79 10.21 6.15
N GLN A 150 -9.18 10.65 4.95
CA GLN A 150 -9.20 9.81 3.76
C GLN A 150 -7.79 9.38 3.33
N THR A 151 -6.81 10.28 3.36
CA THR A 151 -5.41 9.93 3.02
C THR A 151 -4.83 8.92 4.03
N ILE A 152 -5.10 9.11 5.32
CA ILE A 152 -4.68 8.16 6.37
C ILE A 152 -5.32 6.79 6.14
N ARG A 153 -6.60 6.73 5.78
CA ARG A 153 -7.29 5.48 5.42
C ARG A 153 -6.70 4.81 4.17
N ASN A 154 -6.28 5.59 3.19
CA ASN A 154 -5.60 5.04 2.01
C ASN A 154 -4.23 4.42 2.39
N CYS A 155 -3.45 5.07 3.27
CA CYS A 155 -2.23 4.47 3.84
C CYS A 155 -2.54 3.19 4.65
N HIS A 156 -3.62 3.20 5.44
CA HIS A 156 -4.07 2.01 6.16
C HIS A 156 -4.40 0.86 5.21
N ASN A 157 -5.08 1.11 4.09
CA ASN A 157 -5.42 0.07 3.12
C ASN A 157 -4.17 -0.58 2.50
N VAL A 158 -3.11 0.20 2.24
CA VAL A 158 -1.80 -0.31 1.78
C VAL A 158 -1.18 -1.20 2.87
N LEU A 159 -1.06 -0.69 4.10
CA LEU A 159 -0.52 -1.47 5.23
C LEU A 159 -1.34 -2.73 5.50
N ARG A 160 -2.67 -2.62 5.52
CA ARG A 160 -3.57 -3.75 5.73
C ARG A 160 -3.38 -4.84 4.67
N GLY A 161 -3.29 -4.44 3.40
CA GLY A 161 -3.05 -5.38 2.31
C GLY A 161 -1.72 -6.11 2.46
N ALA A 162 -0.63 -5.37 2.70
CA ALA A 162 0.71 -5.92 2.88
C ALA A 162 0.82 -6.82 4.11
N LEU A 163 0.31 -6.38 5.26
CA LEU A 163 0.37 -7.15 6.52
C LEU A 163 -0.54 -8.37 6.52
N ASN A 164 -1.71 -8.31 5.87
CA ASN A 164 -2.57 -9.48 5.67
C ASN A 164 -1.86 -10.54 4.82
N GLN A 165 -1.15 -10.14 3.77
CA GLN A 165 -0.38 -11.07 2.95
C GLN A 165 0.79 -11.65 3.75
N ALA A 166 1.53 -10.82 4.50
CA ALA A 166 2.61 -11.27 5.39
C ALA A 166 2.11 -12.31 6.42
N TYR A 167 0.92 -12.10 6.96
CA TYR A 167 0.30 -13.05 7.89
C TYR A 167 -0.07 -14.37 7.21
N LYS A 168 -0.65 -14.31 6.00
CA LYS A 168 -0.97 -15.53 5.20
C LYS A 168 0.27 -16.35 4.86
N GLU A 169 1.39 -15.70 4.58
CA GLU A 169 2.69 -16.33 4.30
C GLU A 169 3.45 -16.73 5.57
N ALA A 170 2.83 -16.57 6.74
CA ALA A 170 3.44 -16.84 8.03
C ALA A 170 4.74 -16.08 8.31
N LEU A 171 4.99 -14.94 7.62
CA LEU A 171 6.10 -14.04 7.87
C LEU A 171 5.97 -13.32 9.22
N ILE A 172 4.75 -13.11 9.68
CA ILE A 172 4.40 -12.57 10.99
C ILE A 172 3.46 -13.52 11.73
N ARG A 173 3.62 -13.63 13.04
CA ARG A 173 2.79 -14.49 13.89
C ARG A 173 1.42 -13.89 14.20
N TRP A 174 1.33 -12.59 14.19
CA TRP A 174 0.13 -11.81 14.50
C TRP A 174 0.09 -10.57 13.63
N ASN A 175 -1.10 -10.19 13.20
CA ASN A 175 -1.25 -9.01 12.35
C ASN A 175 -1.53 -7.76 13.20
N PRO A 176 -0.58 -6.82 13.34
CA PRO A 176 -0.75 -5.65 14.19
C PRO A 176 -1.81 -4.66 13.70
N ILE A 177 -2.18 -4.73 12.40
CA ILE A 177 -3.15 -3.80 11.81
C ILE A 177 -4.57 -3.96 12.37
N THR A 178 -4.89 -5.15 12.92
CA THR A 178 -6.22 -5.46 13.44
C THR A 178 -6.57 -4.71 14.72
N ALA A 179 -5.56 -4.24 15.45
CA ALA A 179 -5.73 -3.51 16.71
C ALA A 179 -5.53 -1.99 16.57
N VAL A 180 -5.58 -1.46 15.35
CA VAL A 180 -5.36 -0.04 15.07
C VAL A 180 -6.70 0.64 14.79
N GLU A 181 -6.88 1.81 15.37
CA GLU A 181 -8.06 2.65 15.18
C GLU A 181 -7.84 3.70 14.08
N LEU A 182 -8.86 3.89 13.26
CA LEU A 182 -8.83 4.86 12.17
C LEU A 182 -9.55 6.16 12.57
N PRO A 183 -9.03 7.33 12.10
CA PRO A 183 -9.72 8.58 12.33
C PRO A 183 -11.11 8.56 11.66
N PRO A 184 -12.12 9.21 12.26
CA PRO A 184 -13.45 9.32 11.69
C PRO A 184 -13.41 10.06 10.35
N LEU A 185 -14.24 9.61 9.40
CA LEU A 185 -14.43 10.33 8.14
C LEU A 185 -15.34 11.53 8.39
N LYS A 186 -14.85 12.71 8.02
CA LYS A 186 -15.71 13.89 7.93
C LYS A 186 -16.40 13.86 6.56
N HIS A 187 -17.70 13.55 6.55
CA HIS A 187 -18.50 13.69 5.34
C HIS A 187 -18.62 15.17 5.02
N ARG A 188 -18.21 15.53 3.82
CA ARG A 188 -18.46 16.88 3.29
C ARG A 188 -19.73 16.77 2.43
N GLU A 189 -20.73 17.52 2.77
CA GLU A 189 -21.92 17.62 1.95
C GLU A 189 -21.56 18.29 0.62
N ILE A 190 -21.89 17.63 -0.47
CA ILE A 190 -21.67 18.16 -1.82
C ILE A 190 -22.92 18.97 -2.17
N GLN A 191 -22.73 20.26 -2.40
CA GLN A 191 -23.81 21.13 -2.92
C GLN A 191 -23.62 21.25 -4.43
N PRO A 192 -24.48 20.63 -5.24
CA PRO A 192 -24.43 20.79 -6.68
C PRO A 192 -24.85 22.21 -7.09
N LEU A 193 -24.40 22.69 -8.24
CA LEU A 193 -24.83 23.95 -8.81
C LEU A 193 -26.30 23.85 -9.19
N THR A 194 -27.06 24.94 -8.97
CA THR A 194 -28.43 25.08 -9.47
C THR A 194 -28.43 25.31 -10.99
N GLY A 195 -29.55 25.06 -11.66
CA GLY A 195 -29.68 25.34 -13.10
C GLY A 195 -29.34 26.78 -13.49
N GLU A 196 -29.74 27.76 -12.68
CA GLU A 196 -29.41 29.17 -12.88
C GLU A 196 -27.90 29.43 -12.76
N GLN A 197 -27.27 28.82 -11.77
CA GLN A 197 -25.82 28.94 -11.59
C GLN A 197 -25.05 28.29 -12.74
N VAL A 198 -25.53 27.16 -13.30
CA VAL A 198 -24.94 26.54 -14.49
C VAL A 198 -25.06 27.46 -15.70
N GLN A 199 -26.23 28.08 -15.95
CA GLN A 199 -26.42 29.03 -17.05
C GLN A 199 -25.50 30.24 -16.91
N TYR A 200 -25.45 30.82 -15.72
CA TYR A 200 -24.55 31.95 -15.45
C TYR A 200 -23.08 31.59 -15.70
N PHE A 201 -22.66 30.41 -15.21
CA PHE A 201 -21.31 29.90 -15.39
C PHE A 201 -20.97 29.70 -16.87
N LEU A 202 -21.84 29.05 -17.65
CA LEU A 202 -21.62 28.84 -19.09
C LEU A 202 -21.50 30.16 -19.86
N LYS A 203 -22.33 31.14 -19.54
CA LYS A 203 -22.25 32.47 -20.14
C LYS A 203 -20.95 33.17 -19.80
N ALA A 204 -20.47 33.02 -18.55
CA ALA A 204 -19.23 33.66 -18.10
C ALA A 204 -17.96 33.09 -18.76
N ILE A 205 -18.01 31.88 -19.31
CA ILE A 205 -16.88 31.19 -19.95
C ILE A 205 -17.06 31.01 -21.45
N GLU A 206 -18.06 31.66 -22.07
CA GLU A 206 -18.42 31.45 -23.48
C GLU A 206 -17.24 31.67 -24.44
N ASP A 207 -16.38 32.66 -24.16
CA ASP A 207 -15.21 32.99 -24.95
C ASP A 207 -13.94 32.25 -24.51
N HIS A 208 -14.04 31.35 -23.53
CA HIS A 208 -12.89 30.61 -23.00
C HIS A 208 -12.56 29.39 -23.86
N GLU A 209 -11.28 29.14 -24.13
CA GLU A 209 -10.82 28.00 -24.96
C GLU A 209 -11.33 26.62 -24.49
N LEU A 210 -11.60 26.45 -23.22
CA LEU A 210 -12.12 25.21 -22.63
C LEU A 210 -13.66 25.12 -22.65
N TYR A 211 -14.36 26.15 -23.20
CA TYR A 211 -15.82 26.15 -23.24
C TYR A 211 -16.41 24.88 -23.88
N PRO A 212 -15.95 24.40 -25.06
CA PRO A 212 -16.51 23.20 -25.68
C PRO A 212 -16.37 21.95 -24.80
N ILE A 213 -15.25 21.82 -24.08
CA ILE A 213 -14.99 20.68 -23.19
C ILE A 213 -15.94 20.74 -21.99
N ILE A 214 -16.06 21.90 -21.34
CA ILE A 214 -16.91 22.10 -20.17
C ILE A 214 -18.39 21.95 -20.54
N PHE A 215 -18.80 22.49 -21.68
CA PHE A 215 -20.19 22.36 -22.17
C PHE A 215 -20.54 20.89 -22.44
N THR A 216 -19.64 20.14 -23.05
CA THR A 216 -19.82 18.72 -23.31
C THR A 216 -19.86 17.91 -22.01
N ASP A 217 -19.00 18.25 -21.03
CA ASP A 217 -18.97 17.61 -19.71
C ASP A 217 -20.30 17.78 -18.98
N LEU A 218 -20.83 18.99 -18.91
CA LEU A 218 -22.11 19.32 -18.29
C LEU A 218 -23.30 18.66 -19.00
N GLY A 219 -23.26 18.57 -20.34
CA GLY A 219 -24.32 17.95 -21.13
C GLY A 219 -24.34 16.43 -21.11
N THR A 220 -23.16 15.79 -20.93
CA THR A 220 -23.04 14.33 -21.00
C THR A 220 -22.84 13.67 -19.64
N GLY A 221 -22.33 14.39 -18.65
CA GLY A 221 -21.97 13.85 -17.35
C GLY A 221 -20.82 12.83 -17.40
N LEU A 222 -19.99 12.88 -18.42
CA LEU A 222 -18.83 11.99 -18.55
C LEU A 222 -17.78 12.29 -17.47
N ARG A 223 -17.05 11.28 -17.05
CA ARG A 223 -15.90 11.54 -16.21
C ARG A 223 -14.80 12.25 -16.99
N ARG A 224 -14.07 13.16 -16.37
CA ARG A 224 -13.00 13.93 -17.04
C ARG A 224 -12.09 13.05 -17.93
N GLY A 225 -11.67 11.88 -17.45
CA GLY A 225 -10.81 10.99 -18.24
C GLY A 225 -11.51 10.37 -19.44
N GLU A 226 -12.77 10.06 -19.32
CA GLU A 226 -13.63 9.53 -20.40
C GLU A 226 -13.85 10.61 -21.47
N LEU A 227 -14.15 11.84 -21.06
CA LEU A 227 -14.31 12.98 -21.96
C LEU A 227 -13.03 13.28 -22.71
N LEU A 228 -11.88 13.34 -22.02
CA LEU A 228 -10.57 13.62 -22.67
C LEU A 228 -10.03 12.43 -23.47
N GLY A 229 -10.55 11.23 -23.27
CA GLY A 229 -10.24 10.04 -24.06
C GLY A 229 -11.22 9.77 -25.21
N LEU A 230 -12.20 10.66 -25.44
CA LEU A 230 -13.20 10.50 -26.49
C LEU A 230 -12.59 10.77 -27.86
N GLU A 231 -12.85 9.89 -28.82
CA GLU A 231 -12.37 10.00 -30.20
C GLU A 231 -13.53 10.10 -31.19
N TRP A 232 -13.34 10.78 -32.31
CA TRP A 232 -14.36 10.95 -33.34
C TRP A 232 -14.95 9.64 -33.90
N PRO A 233 -14.18 8.56 -34.10
CA PRO A 233 -14.74 7.30 -34.65
C PRO A 233 -15.82 6.65 -33.78
N VAL A 234 -15.90 7.00 -32.49
CA VAL A 234 -16.89 6.45 -31.55
C VAL A 234 -18.05 7.40 -31.25
N VAL A 235 -18.09 8.57 -31.97
CA VAL A 235 -19.14 9.58 -31.86
C VAL A 235 -20.04 9.52 -33.11
N ASP A 236 -21.31 9.24 -32.89
CA ASP A 236 -22.32 9.23 -33.95
C ASP A 236 -23.26 10.45 -33.74
N LEU A 237 -23.08 11.46 -34.60
CA LEU A 237 -23.84 12.72 -34.52
C LEU A 237 -25.27 12.54 -35.05
N GLU A 238 -25.50 11.60 -35.97
CA GLU A 238 -26.83 11.30 -36.54
C GLU A 238 -27.68 10.56 -35.48
N ALA A 239 -27.11 9.51 -34.90
CA ALA A 239 -27.76 8.78 -33.80
C ALA A 239 -27.69 9.53 -32.47
N ARG A 240 -26.95 10.64 -32.36
CA ARG A 240 -26.72 11.41 -31.12
C ARG A 240 -26.18 10.55 -29.99
N THR A 241 -25.24 9.66 -30.31
CA THR A 241 -24.65 8.75 -29.36
C THR A 241 -23.14 8.82 -29.37
N ALA A 242 -22.50 8.54 -28.24
CA ALA A 242 -21.07 8.35 -28.14
C ALA A 242 -20.78 7.11 -27.29
N ARG A 243 -19.87 6.26 -27.80
CA ARG A 243 -19.44 5.05 -27.08
C ARG A 243 -18.17 5.36 -26.31
N ILE A 244 -18.19 5.14 -25.00
CA ILE A 244 -17.03 5.34 -24.16
C ILE A 244 -16.22 4.05 -24.12
N THR A 245 -15.11 4.02 -24.85
CA THR A 245 -14.23 2.85 -24.98
C THR A 245 -12.96 2.98 -24.18
N GLN A 246 -12.52 4.20 -23.89
CA GLN A 246 -11.24 4.49 -23.24
C GLN A 246 -11.31 5.71 -22.34
N SER A 247 -10.28 5.90 -21.55
CA SER A 247 -10.14 7.01 -20.61
C SER A 247 -8.70 7.51 -20.58
N LEU A 248 -8.50 8.81 -20.69
CA LEU A 248 -7.18 9.43 -20.53
C LEU A 248 -6.88 9.62 -19.04
N ILE A 249 -5.76 9.06 -18.57
CA ILE A 249 -5.32 9.17 -17.19
C ILE A 249 -3.93 9.81 -17.10
N LEU A 250 -3.70 10.57 -16.05
CA LEU A 250 -2.39 11.16 -15.73
C LEU A 250 -1.78 10.36 -14.56
N VAL A 251 -0.62 9.76 -14.77
CA VAL A 251 0.11 9.00 -13.74
C VAL A 251 1.58 9.38 -13.80
N GLY A 252 2.14 9.82 -12.68
CA GLY A 252 3.55 10.21 -12.60
C GLY A 252 3.95 11.41 -13.46
N GLY A 253 2.98 12.21 -13.93
CA GLY A 253 3.20 13.32 -14.85
C GLY A 253 3.09 12.95 -16.33
N GLU A 254 2.84 11.68 -16.65
CA GLU A 254 2.67 11.18 -18.01
C GLU A 254 1.20 10.82 -18.30
N LEU A 255 0.77 11.03 -19.53
CA LEU A 255 -0.58 10.72 -19.99
C LEU A 255 -0.64 9.32 -20.58
N TYR A 256 -1.64 8.54 -20.18
CA TYR A 256 -1.90 7.19 -20.65
C TYR A 256 -3.34 7.06 -21.11
N LEU A 257 -3.55 6.45 -22.28
CA LEU A 257 -4.87 5.94 -22.68
C LEU A 257 -5.09 4.58 -22.02
N GLN A 258 -6.23 4.41 -21.40
CA GLN A 258 -6.65 3.18 -20.74
C GLN A 258 -7.96 2.69 -21.35
N ASP A 259 -7.93 1.52 -22.01
CA ASP A 259 -9.06 0.93 -22.76
C ASP A 259 -10.15 0.36 -21.84
N ASP A 260 -9.90 0.26 -20.53
CA ASP A 260 -10.84 -0.33 -19.58
C ASP A 260 -11.54 0.76 -18.75
N VAL A 261 -12.79 1.07 -19.13
CA VAL A 261 -13.66 1.97 -18.36
C VAL A 261 -14.11 1.31 -17.05
N LYS A 262 -14.18 2.11 -15.97
CA LYS A 262 -14.47 1.62 -14.60
C LYS A 262 -15.78 0.87 -14.43
N THR A 263 -16.71 1.04 -15.34
CA THR A 263 -18.02 0.38 -15.34
C THR A 263 -18.25 -0.22 -16.70
N LYS A 264 -18.36 -1.55 -16.77
CA LYS A 264 -19.00 -2.19 -17.91
C LYS A 264 -20.49 -1.83 -17.82
N ALA A 265 -20.97 -1.05 -18.79
CA ALA A 265 -22.41 -0.84 -18.96
C ALA A 265 -23.09 -2.15 -19.32
#